data_8cda600c51f2de618c8aeab95d931b86
#
_entry.id   8cda600c51f2de618c8aeab95d931b86
#
_cell.length_a   1.000
_cell.length_b   1.000
_cell.length_c   1.000
_cell.angle_alpha   90.00
_cell.angle_beta   90.00
_cell.angle_gamma   90.00
#
_symmetry.space_group_name_H-M   'P 1'
#
loop_
_entity.id
_entity.type
_entity.pdbx_description
1 polymer ?
#
loop_
_entity_poly.entity_id
_entity_poly.type
_entity_poly.pdbx_seq_one_letter_code
_entity_poly.pdbx_strand_id
1 'polypeptide(L)'
;MTTINEVRRVKLLDAIDVRGLLGLLLADGSLVSYRTPGGGYVQLTLTAGPSESAFLEEKVTEFRQFIPTKAKIVPYKTTPRANGQTTPILRFRVSTNKLRPIHNLLYPRGERQITKATLGLLGGEAAAWMWAEGSRHLEKGATDLARVGNTEEEAQLVSQWLETLTGASSAINRYYIRPRLSFNAEQSQKIKSILLPYAPKSRQHLFTGETWNASSIRSARTELLLGQRESSTQGEEQKTLARNI
;
A
#
# COMPACT_ATOMS: atom_id res chain seq x y z
N MET A 1 4.20 -26.02 -20.71
CA MET A 1 2.92 -26.69 -20.35
C MET A 1 2.40 -26.03 -19.08
N THR A 2 1.32 -25.25 -19.17
CA THR A 2 0.65 -24.64 -18.01
C THR A 2 -0.13 -25.71 -17.31
N THR A 3 0.12 -25.96 -16.03
CA THR A 3 -0.56 -27.02 -15.29
C THR A 3 -2.03 -26.68 -15.05
N ILE A 4 -2.91 -27.70 -14.99
CA ILE A 4 -4.36 -27.56 -14.72
C ILE A 4 -4.63 -26.73 -13.44
N ASN A 5 -3.70 -26.76 -12.48
CA ASN A 5 -3.77 -25.95 -11.26
C ASN A 5 -3.51 -24.45 -11.51
N GLU A 6 -2.67 -24.09 -12.47
CA GLU A 6 -2.44 -22.68 -12.84
C GLU A 6 -3.65 -22.11 -13.59
N VAL A 7 -4.26 -22.90 -14.48
CA VAL A 7 -5.49 -22.48 -15.18
C VAL A 7 -6.67 -22.31 -14.22
N ARG A 8 -6.82 -23.17 -13.20
CA ARG A 8 -7.83 -22.99 -12.15
C ARG A 8 -7.55 -21.78 -11.24
N ARG A 9 -6.28 -21.47 -10.95
CA ARG A 9 -5.88 -20.28 -10.18
C ARG A 9 -6.19 -19.01 -10.95
N VAL A 10 -5.91 -18.95 -12.26
CA VAL A 10 -6.22 -17.80 -13.12
C VAL A 10 -7.74 -17.60 -13.19
N LYS A 11 -8.56 -18.64 -13.41
CA LYS A 11 -10.02 -18.52 -13.41
C LYS A 11 -10.63 -18.01 -12.09
N LEU A 12 -10.01 -18.33 -10.94
CA LEU A 12 -10.47 -17.83 -9.65
C LEU A 12 -10.15 -16.32 -9.47
N LEU A 13 -9.10 -15.85 -10.12
CA LEU A 13 -8.68 -14.44 -10.13
C LEU A 13 -9.47 -13.63 -11.17
N ASP A 14 -9.91 -14.25 -12.27
CA ASP A 14 -10.78 -13.60 -13.27
C ASP A 14 -12.22 -13.41 -12.77
N ALA A 15 -12.67 -14.24 -11.83
CA ALA A 15 -14.01 -14.16 -11.23
C ALA A 15 -14.16 -13.04 -10.17
N ILE A 16 -13.03 -12.52 -9.71
CA ILE A 16 -12.97 -11.39 -8.78
C ILE A 16 -12.01 -10.40 -9.46
N ASP A 17 -12.42 -9.20 -9.72
CA ASP A 17 -11.54 -8.13 -10.24
C ASP A 17 -10.52 -7.74 -9.14
N VAL A 18 -9.59 -8.66 -8.85
CA VAL A 18 -8.60 -8.55 -7.78
C VAL A 18 -7.31 -7.85 -8.21
N ARG A 19 -7.26 -7.32 -9.44
CA ARG A 19 -6.02 -6.71 -9.98
C ARG A 19 -5.59 -5.51 -9.15
N GLY A 20 -6.51 -4.62 -8.83
CA GLY A 20 -6.24 -3.49 -7.95
C GLY A 20 -5.82 -3.94 -6.55
N LEU A 21 -6.57 -4.85 -5.94
CA LEU A 21 -6.23 -5.41 -4.62
C LEU A 21 -4.88 -6.13 -4.63
N LEU A 22 -4.59 -6.92 -5.67
CA LEU A 22 -3.30 -7.61 -5.78
C LEU A 22 -2.15 -6.62 -5.93
N GLY A 23 -2.33 -5.55 -6.72
CA GLY A 23 -1.36 -4.46 -6.86
C GLY A 23 -1.11 -3.74 -5.54
N LEU A 24 -2.18 -3.37 -4.83
CA LEU A 24 -2.12 -2.79 -3.49
C LEU A 24 -1.33 -3.69 -2.53
N LEU A 25 -1.65 -4.99 -2.48
CA LEU A 25 -1.00 -5.93 -1.58
C LEU A 25 0.43 -6.27 -1.99
N LEU A 26 0.74 -6.16 -3.27
CA LEU A 26 2.12 -6.28 -3.76
C LEU A 26 2.96 -5.06 -3.38
N ALA A 27 2.37 -3.88 -3.35
CA ALA A 27 3.04 -2.63 -2.95
C ALA A 27 3.19 -2.54 -1.43
N ASP A 28 2.11 -2.81 -0.69
CA ASP A 28 2.04 -2.69 0.77
C ASP A 28 1.14 -3.79 1.35
N GLY A 29 1.23 -3.96 2.63
CA GLY A 29 0.44 -4.92 3.36
C GLY A 29 1.18 -6.20 3.67
N SER A 30 0.85 -6.75 4.82
CA SER A 30 1.36 -8.02 5.31
C SER A 30 0.22 -9.03 5.34
N LEU A 31 0.43 -10.17 4.69
CA LEU A 31 -0.47 -11.31 4.76
C LEU A 31 0.18 -12.42 5.59
N VAL A 32 -0.50 -12.83 6.64
CA VAL A 32 -0.05 -13.93 7.49
C VAL A 32 -1.11 -15.03 7.51
N SER A 33 -0.71 -16.25 7.18
CA SER A 33 -1.60 -17.42 7.23
C SER A 33 -1.55 -18.06 8.60
N TYR A 34 -2.72 -18.30 9.17
CA TYR A 34 -2.90 -18.99 10.44
C TYR A 34 -3.61 -20.30 10.22
N ARG A 35 -3.17 -21.34 10.94
CA ARG A 35 -3.85 -22.63 11.04
C ARG A 35 -4.50 -22.74 12.40
N THR A 36 -5.76 -23.14 12.45
CA THR A 36 -6.51 -23.40 13.68
C THR A 36 -7.21 -24.75 13.57
N PRO A 37 -7.59 -25.40 14.67
CA PRO A 37 -8.33 -26.67 14.64
C PRO A 37 -9.62 -26.61 13.82
N GLY A 38 -10.30 -25.44 13.81
CA GLY A 38 -11.55 -25.21 13.04
C GLY A 38 -11.33 -24.75 11.60
N GLY A 39 -10.09 -24.81 11.08
CA GLY A 39 -9.71 -24.31 9.77
C GLY A 39 -8.70 -23.18 9.84
N GLY A 40 -8.23 -22.71 8.69
CA GLY A 40 -7.23 -21.63 8.64
C GLY A 40 -7.82 -20.35 8.06
N TYR A 41 -7.21 -19.23 8.41
CA TYR A 41 -7.51 -17.91 7.83
C TYR A 41 -6.24 -17.18 7.44
N VAL A 42 -6.38 -16.16 6.63
CA VAL A 42 -5.30 -15.23 6.30
C VAL A 42 -5.63 -13.88 6.93
N GLN A 43 -4.68 -13.31 7.63
CA GLN A 43 -4.78 -11.98 8.22
C GLN A 43 -4.04 -10.98 7.33
N LEU A 44 -4.77 -9.96 6.88
CA LEU A 44 -4.19 -8.76 6.27
C LEU A 44 -3.93 -7.72 7.35
N THR A 45 -2.80 -7.06 7.26
CA THR A 45 -2.49 -5.85 8.02
C THR A 45 -1.99 -4.78 7.07
N LEU A 46 -2.66 -3.62 7.06
CA LEU A 46 -2.21 -2.38 6.43
C LEU A 46 -1.89 -1.37 7.52
N THR A 47 -0.82 -0.60 7.35
CA THR A 47 -0.39 0.41 8.31
C THR A 47 0.03 1.68 7.59
N ALA A 48 -0.13 2.81 8.27
CA ALA A 48 0.37 4.11 7.80
C ALA A 48 0.75 4.99 8.99
N GLY A 49 1.60 5.98 8.76
CA GLY A 49 1.81 7.05 9.72
C GLY A 49 0.54 7.90 9.87
N PRO A 50 0.37 8.65 10.98
CA PRO A 50 -0.81 9.49 11.18
C PRO A 50 -1.01 10.54 10.07
N SER A 51 0.08 11.06 9.50
CA SER A 51 0.05 12.00 8.37
C SER A 51 -0.40 11.38 7.05
N GLU A 52 -0.52 10.06 6.99
CA GLU A 52 -0.90 9.30 5.79
C GLU A 52 -2.27 8.61 5.95
N SER A 53 -3.11 9.12 6.88
CA SER A 53 -4.44 8.56 7.16
C SER A 53 -5.31 8.49 5.91
N ALA A 54 -5.35 9.55 5.10
CA ALA A 54 -6.14 9.59 3.87
C ALA A 54 -5.73 8.50 2.88
N PHE A 55 -4.44 8.22 2.76
CA PHE A 55 -3.94 7.15 1.90
C PHE A 55 -4.30 5.76 2.45
N LEU A 56 -4.25 5.57 3.77
CA LEU A 56 -4.70 4.32 4.38
C LEU A 56 -6.21 4.12 4.22
N GLU A 57 -7.01 5.18 4.36
CA GLU A 57 -8.46 5.12 4.14
C GLU A 57 -8.81 4.75 2.70
N GLU A 58 -8.08 5.29 1.73
CA GLU A 58 -8.24 4.94 0.31
C GLU A 58 -7.89 3.47 0.06
N LYS A 59 -6.77 2.96 0.60
CA LYS A 59 -6.41 1.53 0.55
C LYS A 59 -7.50 0.64 1.15
N VAL A 60 -8.06 1.04 2.29
CA VAL A 60 -9.13 0.27 2.96
C VAL A 60 -10.44 0.33 2.18
N THR A 61 -10.73 1.45 1.54
CA THR A 61 -11.89 1.60 0.66
C THR A 61 -11.76 0.68 -0.54
N GLU A 62 -10.60 0.68 -1.19
CA GLU A 62 -10.28 -0.24 -2.29
C GLU A 62 -10.42 -1.70 -1.84
N PHE A 63 -9.81 -2.07 -0.72
CA PHE A 63 -9.92 -3.42 -0.17
C PHE A 63 -11.38 -3.85 0.06
N ARG A 64 -12.24 -2.96 0.57
CA ARG A 64 -13.65 -3.25 0.87
C ARG A 64 -14.50 -3.52 -0.37
N GLN A 65 -14.11 -3.02 -1.53
CA GLN A 65 -14.79 -3.33 -2.80
C GLN A 65 -14.70 -4.83 -3.11
N PHE A 66 -13.57 -5.47 -2.78
CA PHE A 66 -13.34 -6.90 -3.03
C PHE A 66 -13.76 -7.78 -1.85
N ILE A 67 -13.49 -7.33 -0.63
CA ILE A 67 -13.76 -8.09 0.60
C ILE A 67 -14.51 -7.19 1.59
N PRO A 68 -15.85 -7.18 1.53
CA PRO A 68 -16.67 -6.43 2.48
C PRO A 68 -16.33 -6.80 3.93
N THR A 69 -16.08 -5.79 4.76
CA THR A 69 -15.73 -5.97 6.17
C THR A 69 -16.15 -4.78 7.02
N LYS A 70 -16.49 -5.03 8.28
CA LYS A 70 -16.76 -4.00 9.30
C LYS A 70 -15.49 -3.59 10.08
N ALA A 71 -14.33 -4.18 9.77
CA ALA A 71 -13.06 -3.81 10.40
C ALA A 71 -12.79 -2.31 10.21
N LYS A 72 -12.26 -1.66 11.26
CA LYS A 72 -11.97 -0.22 11.29
C LYS A 72 -10.46 0.02 11.28
N ILE A 73 -10.07 1.19 10.84
CA ILE A 73 -8.74 1.73 11.08
C ILE A 73 -8.69 2.14 12.56
N VAL A 74 -7.65 1.71 13.26
CA VAL A 74 -7.46 2.02 14.68
C VAL A 74 -6.06 2.57 14.93
N PRO A 75 -5.89 3.50 15.87
CA PRO A 75 -4.58 3.90 16.36
C PRO A 75 -3.86 2.69 16.98
N TYR A 76 -2.57 2.59 16.73
CA TYR A 76 -1.71 1.53 17.27
C TYR A 76 -0.32 2.07 17.54
N LYS A 77 0.35 1.54 18.55
CA LYS A 77 1.76 1.82 18.82
C LYS A 77 2.59 0.62 18.39
N THR A 78 3.66 0.86 17.65
CA THR A 78 4.60 -0.21 17.28
C THR A 78 5.22 -0.83 18.53
N THR A 79 5.75 -2.04 18.42
CA THR A 79 6.60 -2.63 19.44
C THR A 79 7.76 -1.66 19.74
N PRO A 80 8.11 -1.47 21.03
CA PRO A 80 9.24 -0.63 21.38
C PRO A 80 10.51 -1.07 20.64
N ARG A 81 11.26 -0.10 20.14
CA ARG A 81 12.59 -0.32 19.59
C ARG A 81 13.59 -0.60 20.73
N ALA A 82 14.82 -0.96 20.41
CA ALA A 82 15.88 -1.19 21.41
C ALA A 82 16.10 0.01 22.37
N ASN A 83 15.79 1.24 21.93
CA ASN A 83 15.83 2.46 22.73
C ASN A 83 14.51 2.76 23.49
N GLY A 84 13.57 1.82 23.56
CA GLY A 84 12.28 1.98 24.24
C GLY A 84 11.25 2.83 23.48
N GLN A 85 11.61 3.44 22.36
CA GLN A 85 10.69 4.31 21.60
C GLN A 85 9.64 3.50 20.84
N THR A 86 8.40 3.95 20.91
CA THR A 86 7.28 3.46 20.09
C THR A 86 6.91 4.50 19.05
N THR A 87 6.49 4.05 17.87
CA THR A 87 5.99 4.95 16.82
C THR A 87 4.47 4.83 16.76
N PRO A 88 3.72 5.94 16.88
CA PRO A 88 2.29 5.92 16.65
C PRO A 88 2.02 5.65 15.17
N ILE A 89 1.13 4.72 14.89
CA ILE A 89 0.68 4.38 13.55
C ILE A 89 -0.84 4.20 13.52
N LEU A 90 -1.42 4.26 12.36
CA LEU A 90 -2.76 3.79 12.07
C LEU A 90 -2.67 2.38 11.51
N ARG A 91 -3.57 1.51 11.92
CA ARG A 91 -3.60 0.12 11.50
C ARG A 91 -5.01 -0.33 11.13
N PHE A 92 -5.13 -0.92 9.95
CA PHE A 92 -6.27 -1.72 9.55
C PHE A 92 -5.88 -3.20 9.56
N ARG A 93 -6.74 -4.04 10.14
CA ARG A 93 -6.51 -5.49 10.23
C ARG A 93 -7.80 -6.24 9.97
N VAL A 94 -7.74 -7.26 9.13
CA VAL A 94 -8.85 -8.17 8.85
C VAL A 94 -8.34 -9.60 8.70
N SER A 95 -9.14 -10.54 9.22
CA SER A 95 -8.86 -11.99 9.13
C SER A 95 -9.98 -12.66 8.37
N THR A 96 -9.65 -13.34 7.27
CA THR A 96 -10.63 -14.04 6.43
C THR A 96 -9.96 -15.13 5.60
N ASN A 97 -10.69 -16.20 5.30
CA ASN A 97 -10.22 -17.24 4.40
C ASN A 97 -10.29 -16.83 2.92
N LYS A 98 -11.06 -15.78 2.59
CA LYS A 98 -11.16 -15.24 1.22
C LYS A 98 -9.83 -14.72 0.67
N LEU A 99 -8.90 -14.34 1.54
CA LEU A 99 -7.54 -13.92 1.16
C LEU A 99 -6.59 -15.07 0.85
N ARG A 100 -6.98 -16.33 1.06
CA ARG A 100 -6.10 -17.48 0.87
C ARG A 100 -5.58 -17.64 -0.57
N PRO A 101 -6.39 -17.45 -1.64
CA PRO A 101 -5.87 -17.51 -3.01
C PRO A 101 -4.78 -16.45 -3.27
N ILE A 102 -4.99 -15.23 -2.80
CA ILE A 102 -4.02 -14.13 -2.92
C ILE A 102 -2.75 -14.42 -2.11
N HIS A 103 -2.92 -14.90 -0.87
CA HIS A 103 -1.78 -15.32 -0.04
C HIS A 103 -0.95 -16.38 -0.75
N ASN A 104 -1.57 -17.45 -1.28
CA ASN A 104 -0.84 -18.52 -1.96
C ASN A 104 -0.13 -18.03 -3.24
N LEU A 105 -0.65 -17.00 -3.89
CA LEU A 105 -0.02 -16.39 -5.06
C LEU A 105 1.22 -15.55 -4.67
N LEU A 106 1.10 -14.76 -3.60
CA LEU A 106 2.15 -13.86 -3.14
C LEU A 106 3.19 -14.55 -2.24
N TYR A 107 2.84 -15.68 -1.62
CA TYR A 107 3.67 -16.43 -0.68
C TYR A 107 3.73 -17.92 -1.08
N PRO A 108 4.17 -18.27 -2.29
CA PRO A 108 4.10 -19.63 -2.82
C PRO A 108 4.91 -20.64 -2.01
N ARG A 109 5.94 -20.20 -1.29
CA ARG A 109 6.81 -21.01 -0.43
C ARG A 109 6.82 -20.53 1.03
N GLY A 110 5.77 -19.80 1.46
CA GLY A 110 5.71 -19.19 2.79
C GLY A 110 6.39 -17.84 2.91
N GLU A 111 7.22 -17.47 1.95
CA GLU A 111 7.86 -16.16 1.84
C GLU A 111 7.24 -15.36 0.70
N ARG A 112 7.18 -14.04 0.88
CA ARG A 112 6.67 -13.13 -0.14
C ARG A 112 7.59 -13.13 -1.35
N GLN A 113 7.03 -13.37 -2.53
CA GLN A 113 7.76 -13.41 -3.78
C GLN A 113 7.03 -12.63 -4.88
N ILE A 114 7.81 -11.92 -5.70
CA ILE A 114 7.34 -11.32 -6.94
C ILE A 114 7.72 -12.28 -8.07
N THR A 115 6.73 -12.78 -8.80
CA THR A 115 6.94 -13.72 -9.90
C THR A 115 6.44 -13.14 -11.22
N LYS A 116 6.98 -13.64 -12.33
CA LYS A 116 6.49 -13.29 -13.67
C LYS A 116 5.00 -13.60 -13.82
N ALA A 117 4.53 -14.71 -13.24
CA ALA A 117 3.12 -15.10 -13.25
C ALA A 117 2.25 -14.08 -12.50
N THR A 118 2.70 -13.60 -11.33
CA THR A 118 1.99 -12.57 -10.56
C THR A 118 1.93 -11.26 -11.34
N LEU A 119 3.07 -10.79 -11.86
CA LEU A 119 3.14 -9.53 -12.62
C LEU A 119 2.32 -9.59 -13.91
N GLY A 120 2.24 -10.75 -14.56
CA GLY A 120 1.42 -10.95 -15.77
C GLY A 120 -0.09 -10.80 -15.56
N LEU A 121 -0.56 -10.81 -14.30
CA LEU A 121 -1.96 -10.55 -13.94
C LEU A 121 -2.23 -9.06 -13.71
N LEU A 122 -1.19 -8.23 -13.60
CA LEU A 122 -1.25 -6.84 -13.13
C LEU A 122 -1.14 -5.87 -14.31
N GLY A 123 -1.82 -4.74 -14.18
CA GLY A 123 -1.83 -3.65 -15.15
C GLY A 123 -1.40 -2.31 -14.55
N GLY A 124 -1.76 -1.21 -15.22
CA GLY A 124 -1.42 0.16 -14.83
C GLY A 124 -1.89 0.54 -13.44
N GLU A 125 -3.06 0.05 -13.01
CA GLU A 125 -3.58 0.29 -11.67
C GLU A 125 -2.65 -0.26 -10.58
N ALA A 126 -2.19 -1.50 -10.72
CA ALA A 126 -1.24 -2.09 -9.79
C ALA A 126 0.11 -1.35 -9.77
N ALA A 127 0.58 -0.92 -10.94
CA ALA A 127 1.79 -0.11 -11.06
C ALA A 127 1.63 1.25 -10.37
N ALA A 128 0.45 1.88 -10.47
CA ALA A 128 0.15 3.12 -9.77
C ALA A 128 0.15 2.95 -8.24
N TRP A 129 -0.44 1.88 -7.71
CA TRP A 129 -0.34 1.57 -6.28
C TRP A 129 1.11 1.36 -5.83
N MET A 130 1.91 0.60 -6.61
CA MET A 130 3.34 0.42 -6.32
C MET A 130 4.10 1.74 -6.35
N TRP A 131 3.83 2.60 -7.32
CA TRP A 131 4.44 3.92 -7.41
C TRP A 131 4.04 4.81 -6.24
N ALA A 132 2.76 4.88 -5.91
CA ALA A 132 2.24 5.68 -4.80
C ALA A 132 2.82 5.28 -3.44
N GLU A 133 3.10 4.00 -3.24
CA GLU A 133 3.63 3.46 -1.98
C GLU A 133 5.15 3.52 -1.87
N GLY A 134 5.85 3.29 -2.98
CA GLY A 134 7.28 3.06 -3.01
C GLY A 134 8.13 4.18 -3.59
N SER A 135 7.54 5.15 -4.30
CA SER A 135 8.33 6.18 -4.96
C SER A 135 8.87 7.22 -3.99
N ARG A 136 10.11 7.60 -4.21
CA ARG A 136 10.80 8.69 -3.54
C ARG A 136 11.36 9.64 -4.59
N HIS A 137 10.88 10.87 -4.60
CA HIS A 137 11.46 11.91 -5.45
C HIS A 137 12.87 12.27 -4.99
N LEU A 138 13.75 12.36 -5.96
CA LEU A 138 15.13 12.80 -5.81
C LEU A 138 15.30 14.18 -6.45
N GLU A 139 16.50 14.71 -6.31
CA GLU A 139 16.87 15.97 -6.96
C GLU A 139 16.74 15.87 -8.49
N LYS A 140 16.52 17.03 -9.13
CA LYS A 140 16.43 17.15 -10.59
C LYS A 140 15.35 16.27 -11.24
N GLY A 141 14.29 15.90 -10.51
CA GLY A 141 13.16 15.17 -11.06
C GLY A 141 13.35 13.65 -11.18
N ALA A 142 14.48 13.12 -10.79
CA ALA A 142 14.69 11.68 -10.71
C ALA A 142 13.83 11.03 -9.61
N THR A 143 13.62 9.73 -9.68
CA THR A 143 12.81 8.99 -8.70
C THR A 143 13.42 7.63 -8.41
N ASP A 144 13.48 7.27 -7.13
CA ASP A 144 13.72 5.89 -6.69
C ASP A 144 12.39 5.21 -6.34
N LEU A 145 12.20 3.98 -6.79
CA LEU A 145 11.09 3.12 -6.43
C LEU A 145 11.57 1.99 -5.53
N ALA A 146 11.10 1.99 -4.29
CA ALA A 146 11.33 0.91 -3.33
C ALA A 146 10.23 -0.18 -3.45
N ARG A 147 10.37 -1.25 -2.64
CA ARG A 147 9.37 -2.35 -2.54
C ARG A 147 9.20 -3.15 -3.84
N VAL A 148 10.23 -3.16 -4.66
CA VAL A 148 10.27 -3.89 -5.94
C VAL A 148 10.73 -5.34 -5.80
N GLY A 149 10.72 -5.86 -4.59
CA GLY A 149 11.11 -7.23 -4.24
C GLY A 149 12.18 -7.26 -3.15
N ASN A 150 12.58 -8.47 -2.78
CA ASN A 150 13.62 -8.73 -1.79
C ASN A 150 14.95 -9.08 -2.43
N THR A 151 14.94 -9.51 -3.70
CA THR A 151 16.11 -9.93 -4.47
C THR A 151 16.28 -9.09 -5.73
N GLU A 152 17.45 -9.16 -6.33
CA GLU A 152 17.75 -8.46 -7.59
C GLU A 152 16.93 -9.03 -8.75
N GLU A 153 16.72 -10.34 -8.79
CA GLU A 153 15.90 -11.02 -9.78
C GLU A 153 14.45 -10.52 -9.74
N GLU A 154 13.89 -10.34 -8.54
CA GLU A 154 12.55 -9.75 -8.37
C GLU A 154 12.50 -8.30 -8.86
N ALA A 155 13.51 -7.50 -8.52
CA ALA A 155 13.61 -6.12 -9.00
C ALA A 155 13.74 -6.06 -10.53
N GLN A 156 14.49 -6.98 -11.14
CA GLN A 156 14.62 -7.10 -12.60
C GLN A 156 13.27 -7.42 -13.24
N LEU A 157 12.49 -8.34 -12.66
CA LEU A 157 11.14 -8.66 -13.14
C LEU A 157 10.21 -7.44 -13.08
N VAL A 158 10.25 -6.69 -11.96
CA VAL A 158 9.45 -5.45 -11.81
C VAL A 158 9.89 -4.39 -12.81
N SER A 159 11.20 -4.21 -13.02
CA SER A 159 11.74 -3.28 -14.02
C SER A 159 11.21 -3.58 -15.42
N GLN A 160 11.33 -4.83 -15.87
CA GLN A 160 10.84 -5.28 -17.17
C GLN A 160 9.32 -5.14 -17.32
N TRP A 161 8.58 -5.44 -16.26
CA TRP A 161 7.14 -5.28 -16.24
C TRP A 161 6.72 -3.81 -16.35
N LEU A 162 7.34 -2.91 -15.58
CA LEU A 162 7.08 -1.47 -15.66
C LEU A 162 7.46 -0.91 -17.03
N GLU A 163 8.60 -1.33 -17.60
CA GLU A 163 9.03 -0.93 -18.94
C GLU A 163 8.03 -1.38 -20.01
N THR A 164 7.51 -2.61 -19.89
CA THR A 164 6.46 -3.11 -20.80
C THR A 164 5.18 -2.29 -20.71
N LEU A 165 4.77 -1.87 -19.51
CA LEU A 165 3.55 -1.09 -19.30
C LEU A 165 3.69 0.38 -19.71
N THR A 166 4.85 0.98 -19.46
CA THR A 166 5.02 2.44 -19.53
C THR A 166 6.06 2.87 -20.56
N GLY A 167 6.86 1.94 -21.06
CA GLY A 167 8.02 2.22 -21.89
C GLY A 167 9.14 2.97 -21.14
N ALA A 168 9.05 3.10 -19.81
CA ALA A 168 10.07 3.76 -18.99
C ALA A 168 11.09 2.73 -18.50
N SER A 169 12.36 2.92 -18.85
CA SER A 169 13.47 2.07 -18.38
C SER A 169 13.98 2.54 -17.01
N SER A 170 14.53 1.62 -16.23
CA SER A 170 15.11 1.88 -14.92
C SER A 170 16.46 1.19 -14.73
N ALA A 171 17.26 1.71 -13.82
CA ALA A 171 18.47 1.06 -13.32
C ALA A 171 18.19 0.42 -11.96
N ILE A 172 18.83 -0.73 -11.69
CA ILE A 172 18.72 -1.37 -10.36
C ILE A 172 19.77 -0.74 -9.44
N ASN A 173 19.29 -0.14 -8.36
CA ASN A 173 20.12 0.45 -7.32
C ASN A 173 20.35 -0.56 -6.19
N ARG A 174 21.63 -0.97 -6.03
CA ARG A 174 22.10 -1.97 -5.05
C ARG A 174 22.64 -1.39 -3.74
N TYR A 175 22.58 -0.08 -3.60
CA TYR A 175 23.13 0.61 -2.41
C TYR A 175 22.35 0.31 -1.11
N TYR A 176 21.14 -0.20 -1.25
CA TYR A 176 20.26 -0.48 -0.12
C TYR A 176 20.25 -1.98 0.20
N ILE A 177 19.89 -2.32 1.43
CA ILE A 177 19.69 -3.72 1.87
C ILE A 177 18.73 -4.49 0.95
N ARG A 178 17.73 -3.77 0.41
CA ARG A 178 16.82 -4.29 -0.62
C ARG A 178 16.99 -3.49 -1.89
N PRO A 179 16.92 -4.11 -3.07
CA PRO A 179 17.07 -3.40 -4.32
C PRO A 179 15.97 -2.35 -4.50
N ARG A 180 16.30 -1.31 -5.25
CA ARG A 180 15.37 -0.27 -5.71
C ARG A 180 15.53 -0.10 -7.20
N LEU A 181 14.50 0.46 -7.86
CA LEU A 181 14.61 0.91 -9.24
C LEU A 181 14.82 2.42 -9.24
N SER A 182 15.83 2.87 -9.96
CA SER A 182 16.14 4.30 -10.12
C SER A 182 15.76 4.73 -11.54
N PHE A 183 14.97 5.80 -11.62
CA PHE A 183 14.52 6.43 -12.86
C PHE A 183 15.15 7.82 -12.95
N ASN A 184 15.74 8.18 -14.09
CA ASN A 184 16.13 9.57 -14.34
C ASN A 184 14.89 10.46 -14.51
N ALA A 185 15.07 11.77 -14.67
CA ALA A 185 13.95 12.72 -14.77
C ALA A 185 13.00 12.41 -15.92
N GLU A 186 13.53 12.08 -17.08
CA GLU A 186 12.74 11.76 -18.29
C GLU A 186 11.90 10.49 -18.06
N GLN A 187 12.52 9.41 -17.59
CA GLN A 187 11.84 8.14 -17.32
C GLN A 187 10.82 8.28 -16.18
N SER A 188 11.13 9.09 -15.16
CA SER A 188 10.20 9.43 -14.08
C SER A 188 8.96 10.16 -14.59
N GLN A 189 9.14 11.13 -15.49
CA GLN A 189 8.02 11.86 -16.09
C GLN A 189 7.17 10.95 -16.98
N LYS A 190 7.81 10.08 -17.75
CA LYS A 190 7.14 9.12 -18.63
C LYS A 190 6.25 8.17 -17.84
N ILE A 191 6.78 7.54 -16.77
CA ILE A 191 6.01 6.61 -15.95
C ILE A 191 4.86 7.32 -15.22
N LYS A 192 5.08 8.52 -14.69
CA LYS A 192 4.05 9.33 -14.04
C LYS A 192 2.89 9.66 -14.98
N SER A 193 3.18 10.10 -16.20
CA SER A 193 2.13 10.47 -17.17
C SER A 193 1.26 9.27 -17.57
N ILE A 194 1.85 8.09 -17.72
CA ILE A 194 1.13 6.86 -18.07
C ILE A 194 0.29 6.35 -16.89
N LEU A 195 0.81 6.47 -15.65
CA LEU A 195 0.13 5.95 -14.47
C LEU A 195 -0.86 6.95 -13.83
N LEU A 196 -0.81 8.23 -14.19
CA LEU A 196 -1.68 9.27 -13.64
C LEU A 196 -3.18 8.93 -13.67
N PRO A 197 -3.76 8.32 -14.73
CA PRO A 197 -5.18 7.94 -14.75
C PRO A 197 -5.56 6.91 -13.67
N TYR A 198 -4.60 6.16 -13.14
CA TYR A 198 -4.77 5.13 -12.13
C TYR A 198 -4.29 5.56 -10.75
N ALA A 199 -3.81 6.82 -10.62
CA ALA A 199 -3.20 7.30 -9.39
C ALA A 199 -4.24 7.34 -8.24
N PRO A 200 -3.89 6.81 -7.05
CA PRO A 200 -4.69 7.01 -5.86
C PRO A 200 -4.89 8.51 -5.61
N LYS A 201 -6.13 8.95 -5.33
CA LYS A 201 -6.48 10.37 -5.18
C LYS A 201 -5.63 11.07 -4.12
N SER A 202 -5.43 10.43 -2.99
CA SER A 202 -4.61 10.93 -1.87
C SER A 202 -3.11 11.04 -2.21
N ARG A 203 -2.66 10.43 -3.31
CA ARG A 203 -1.26 10.41 -3.78
C ARG A 203 -1.07 10.99 -5.18
N GLN A 204 -2.10 11.62 -5.75
CA GLN A 204 -2.06 12.15 -7.12
C GLN A 204 -0.91 13.15 -7.34
N HIS A 205 -0.55 13.92 -6.31
CA HIS A 205 0.60 14.84 -6.35
C HIS A 205 1.94 14.15 -6.69
N LEU A 206 2.10 12.85 -6.39
CA LEU A 206 3.30 12.10 -6.77
C LEU A 206 3.41 11.86 -8.29
N PHE A 207 2.31 12.03 -9.01
CA PHE A 207 2.22 11.79 -10.46
C PHE A 207 2.20 13.09 -11.26
N THR A 208 1.68 14.19 -10.71
CA THR A 208 1.60 15.50 -11.39
C THR A 208 2.91 16.27 -11.36
N GLY A 209 3.85 15.90 -10.49
CA GLY A 209 5.11 16.64 -10.33
C GLY A 209 4.97 17.95 -9.54
N GLU A 210 3.79 18.21 -8.99
CA GLU A 210 3.59 19.31 -8.07
C GLU A 210 4.45 19.09 -6.83
N THR A 211 5.30 20.08 -6.52
CA THR A 211 6.08 20.06 -5.28
C THR A 211 5.12 20.15 -4.10
N TRP A 212 5.01 19.07 -3.37
CA TRP A 212 4.19 19.03 -2.17
C TRP A 212 4.72 20.03 -1.15
N ASN A 213 3.98 21.12 -0.97
CA ASN A 213 4.41 22.18 -0.09
C ASN A 213 4.13 21.75 1.36
N ALA A 214 5.18 21.49 2.13
CA ALA A 214 5.09 21.04 3.54
C ALA A 214 4.30 22.02 4.44
N SER A 215 4.02 23.26 3.96
CA SER A 215 3.16 24.23 4.62
C SER A 215 1.69 23.83 4.64
N SER A 216 1.19 23.15 3.61
CA SER A 216 -0.20 22.65 3.55
C SER A 216 -0.51 21.57 4.59
N ILE A 217 0.50 20.76 4.96
CA ILE A 217 0.34 19.76 6.03
C ILE A 217 0.23 20.44 7.40
N ARG A 218 1.00 21.49 7.64
CA ARG A 218 0.94 22.20 8.94
C ARG A 218 -0.44 22.83 9.13
N SER A 219 -1.02 23.42 8.08
CA SER A 219 -2.35 23.99 8.11
C SER A 219 -3.42 22.93 8.41
N ALA A 220 -3.47 21.84 7.63
CA ALA A 220 -4.43 20.75 7.84
C ALA A 220 -4.28 20.07 9.20
N ARG A 221 -3.03 19.93 9.69
CA ARG A 221 -2.78 19.35 11.02
C ARG A 221 -3.23 20.27 12.14
N THR A 222 -3.08 21.59 11.97
CA THR A 222 -3.54 22.60 12.94
C THR A 222 -5.06 22.60 13.00
N GLU A 223 -5.76 22.57 11.87
CA GLU A 223 -7.22 22.50 11.82
C GLU A 223 -7.77 21.21 12.45
N LEU A 224 -7.14 20.06 12.19
CA LEU A 224 -7.55 18.78 12.79
C LEU A 224 -7.38 18.78 14.31
N LEU A 225 -6.31 19.38 14.82
CA LEU A 225 -6.04 19.47 16.25
C LEU A 225 -6.95 20.49 16.95
N LEU A 226 -7.33 21.58 16.26
CA LEU A 226 -8.29 22.56 16.76
C LEU A 226 -9.71 21.97 16.81
N GLY A 227 -10.15 21.27 15.77
CA GLY A 227 -11.46 20.59 15.74
C GLY A 227 -11.60 19.48 16.81
N GLN A 228 -10.50 18.78 17.16
CA GLN A 228 -10.53 17.80 18.23
C GLN A 228 -10.58 18.44 19.63
N ARG A 229 -10.04 19.66 19.82
CA ARG A 229 -10.15 20.39 21.08
C ARG A 229 -11.57 20.93 21.30
N GLU A 230 -12.20 21.47 20.27
CA GLU A 230 -13.58 21.97 20.38
C GLU A 230 -14.59 20.84 20.71
N SER A 231 -14.43 19.66 20.11
CA SER A 231 -15.30 18.51 20.40
C SER A 231 -15.10 17.94 21.82
N SER A 232 -13.90 18.03 22.40
CA SER A 232 -13.66 17.58 23.79
C SER A 232 -14.20 18.58 24.82
N THR A 233 -14.14 19.89 24.53
CA THR A 233 -14.65 20.92 25.43
C THR A 233 -16.18 20.90 25.53
N GLN A 234 -16.87 20.68 24.41
CA GLN A 234 -18.34 20.53 24.38
C GLN A 234 -18.81 19.27 25.13
N GLY A 235 -18.04 18.19 25.09
CA GLY A 235 -18.33 16.94 25.82
C GLY A 235 -18.18 17.07 27.33
N GLU A 236 -17.28 17.93 27.83
CA GLU A 236 -17.09 18.20 29.24
C GLU A 236 -18.14 19.17 29.80
N GLU A 237 -18.52 20.20 29.06
CA GLU A 237 -19.61 21.11 29.44
C GLU A 237 -20.96 20.39 29.56
N GLN A 238 -21.30 19.49 28.65
CA GLN A 238 -22.53 18.69 28.72
C GLN A 238 -22.53 17.73 29.93
N LYS A 239 -21.39 17.16 30.30
CA LYS A 239 -21.29 16.31 31.52
C LYS A 239 -21.40 17.08 32.81
N THR A 240 -20.99 18.35 32.83
CA THR A 240 -21.09 19.21 34.02
C THR A 240 -22.52 19.69 34.21
N LEU A 241 -23.25 20.03 33.15
CA LEU A 241 -24.67 20.37 33.22
C LEU A 241 -25.57 19.20 33.68
N ALA A 242 -25.24 17.98 33.27
CA ALA A 242 -26.01 16.76 33.63
C ALA A 242 -25.77 16.31 35.11
N ARG A 243 -24.77 16.84 35.80
CA ARG A 243 -24.49 16.54 37.23
C ARG A 243 -25.15 17.52 38.19
N ASN A 244 -25.72 18.62 37.70
CA ASN A 244 -26.31 19.69 38.51
C ASN A 244 -27.85 19.72 38.44
N ILE A 245 -28.47 18.67 37.90
CA ILE A 245 -29.90 18.36 37.92
C ILE A 245 -30.13 17.08 38.75
#